data_aa72597de3bd3737f742d54979edb8d9
#
_entry.id   aa72597de3bd3737f742d54979edb8d9
#
_cell.length_a   1.000
_cell.length_b   1.000
_cell.length_c   1.000
_cell.angle_alpha   90.00
_cell.angle_beta   90.00
_cell.angle_gamma   90.00
#
_symmetry.space_group_name_H-M   'P 1'
#
loop_
_entity.id
_entity.type
_entity.pdbx_description
1 polymer ?
#
loop_
_entity_poly.entity_id
_entity_poly.type
_entity_poly.pdbx_seq_one_letter_code
_entity_poly.pdbx_strand_id
1 'polypeptide(L)'
;MKKKTNPVWGGRFKKKPSHLLEKINNSISFDYRLAKEDIKLCKAYTEALVGAKIISASENKSIQSNLKKINDEIENGKIKFHEEYEDIHMNIEMILKKKIGSLSGKIHTGKSRNDQVVTDIKLWVKEKLKSLSKKISRLQTIITMKAEKNIDVIMPGFTHSQNAQPISFAHYLMSFFEMIKRDKNRINQLIENMTECPLGSGALAGTNFFEIDRVLLAKKVGFVKPTENSLDSVSD
;
A
#
# COMPACT_ATOMS: atom_id res chain seq x y z
N MET A 1 -27.03 17.39 -25.80
CA MET A 1 -26.43 16.75 -24.60
C MET A 1 -25.16 16.03 -25.04
N LYS A 2 -23.96 16.46 -24.60
CA LYS A 2 -22.72 15.72 -24.82
C LYS A 2 -22.84 14.38 -24.10
N LYS A 3 -22.78 13.24 -24.82
CA LYS A 3 -22.74 11.91 -24.24
C LYS A 3 -21.57 11.85 -23.27
N LYS A 4 -21.82 11.63 -21.97
CA LYS A 4 -20.77 11.42 -20.97
C LYS A 4 -19.97 10.17 -21.37
N THR A 5 -18.77 10.38 -21.89
CA THR A 5 -17.78 9.33 -22.09
C THR A 5 -17.17 8.95 -20.74
N ASN A 6 -16.65 7.73 -20.62
CA ASN A 6 -15.91 7.33 -19.40
C ASN A 6 -14.77 8.34 -19.14
N PRO A 7 -14.60 8.85 -17.90
CA PRO A 7 -13.58 9.85 -17.59
C PRO A 7 -12.14 9.36 -17.87
N VAL A 8 -11.89 8.06 -17.84
CA VAL A 8 -10.57 7.45 -18.08
C VAL A 8 -10.29 7.30 -19.57
N TRP A 9 -11.29 6.87 -20.37
CA TRP A 9 -11.11 6.44 -21.78
C TRP A 9 -11.72 7.40 -22.81
N GLY A 10 -12.17 8.58 -22.38
CA GLY A 10 -12.98 9.48 -23.20
C GLY A 10 -12.29 10.22 -24.35
N GLY A 11 -10.95 10.24 -24.39
CA GLY A 11 -10.21 11.09 -25.34
C GLY A 11 -10.33 10.65 -26.81
N ARG A 12 -10.14 9.38 -27.10
CA ARG A 12 -10.15 8.80 -28.46
C ARG A 12 -11.41 8.00 -28.79
N PHE A 13 -12.14 7.56 -27.79
CA PHE A 13 -13.29 6.66 -27.99
C PHE A 13 -14.60 7.45 -28.07
N LYS A 14 -15.37 7.18 -29.11
CA LYS A 14 -16.72 7.77 -29.33
C LYS A 14 -17.82 7.02 -28.59
N LYS A 15 -17.57 5.79 -28.16
CA LYS A 15 -18.51 4.92 -27.42
C LYS A 15 -18.05 4.73 -26.00
N LYS A 16 -18.97 4.50 -25.09
CA LYS A 16 -18.66 4.03 -23.74
C LYS A 16 -18.06 2.61 -23.78
N PRO A 17 -17.18 2.24 -22.83
CA PRO A 17 -16.77 0.87 -22.64
C PRO A 17 -18.00 -0.04 -22.48
N SER A 18 -17.88 -1.32 -22.84
CA SER A 18 -18.90 -2.30 -22.52
C SER A 18 -18.94 -2.54 -21.01
N HIS A 19 -20.09 -2.89 -20.48
CA HIS A 19 -20.25 -3.26 -19.06
C HIS A 19 -19.32 -4.42 -18.63
N LEU A 20 -19.01 -5.34 -19.57
CA LEU A 20 -18.06 -6.42 -19.31
C LEU A 20 -16.64 -5.88 -19.14
N LEU A 21 -16.20 -4.94 -19.99
CA LEU A 21 -14.90 -4.31 -19.87
C LEU A 21 -14.77 -3.51 -18.57
N GLU A 22 -15.81 -2.76 -18.20
CA GLU A 22 -15.83 -2.05 -16.92
C GLU A 22 -15.68 -3.00 -15.73
N LYS A 23 -16.35 -4.17 -15.75
CA LYS A 23 -16.22 -5.18 -14.69
C LYS A 23 -14.83 -5.83 -14.64
N ILE A 24 -14.21 -6.09 -15.79
CA ILE A 24 -12.88 -6.71 -15.85
C ILE A 24 -11.80 -5.76 -15.31
N ASN A 25 -11.91 -4.47 -15.64
CA ASN A 25 -10.90 -3.48 -15.28
C ASN A 25 -11.09 -2.94 -13.84
N ASN A 26 -12.27 -3.12 -13.25
CA ASN A 26 -12.58 -2.53 -11.94
C ASN A 26 -11.87 -3.24 -10.80
N SER A 27 -11.07 -2.50 -10.02
CA SER A 27 -10.34 -2.99 -8.85
C SER A 27 -10.81 -2.39 -7.53
N ILE A 28 -11.70 -1.40 -7.56
CA ILE A 28 -12.12 -0.66 -6.36
C ILE A 28 -12.68 -1.56 -5.25
N SER A 29 -13.26 -2.72 -5.61
CA SER A 29 -13.81 -3.67 -4.64
C SER A 29 -12.77 -4.23 -3.66
N PHE A 30 -11.47 -4.17 -4.00
CA PHE A 30 -10.38 -4.66 -3.15
C PHE A 30 -9.26 -3.63 -2.95
N ASP A 31 -9.00 -2.72 -3.90
CA ASP A 31 -7.90 -1.75 -3.82
C ASP A 31 -8.25 -0.50 -2.98
N TYR A 32 -9.51 -0.30 -2.59
CA TYR A 32 -9.89 0.75 -1.63
C TYR A 32 -9.04 0.73 -0.35
N ARG A 33 -8.44 -0.42 -0.03
CA ARG A 33 -7.53 -0.62 1.10
C ARG A 33 -6.25 0.20 1.00
N LEU A 34 -5.88 0.63 -0.21
CA LEU A 34 -4.67 1.41 -0.50
C LEU A 34 -4.90 2.93 -0.36
N ALA A 35 -6.11 3.36 0.00
CA ALA A 35 -6.48 4.78 0.04
C ALA A 35 -5.53 5.65 0.88
N LYS A 36 -5.09 5.13 2.02
CA LYS A 36 -4.17 5.84 2.92
C LYS A 36 -2.78 5.98 2.32
N GLU A 37 -2.30 4.91 1.70
CA GLU A 37 -1.00 4.85 1.05
C GLU A 37 -0.98 5.79 -0.16
N ASP A 38 -2.02 5.77 -0.99
CA ASP A 38 -2.15 6.66 -2.16
C ASP A 38 -2.20 8.15 -1.75
N ILE A 39 -2.93 8.49 -0.70
CA ILE A 39 -2.94 9.86 -0.17
C ILE A 39 -1.55 10.26 0.32
N LYS A 40 -0.84 9.38 1.03
CA LYS A 40 0.52 9.62 1.50
C LYS A 40 1.47 9.83 0.33
N LEU A 41 1.40 8.95 -0.67
CA LEU A 41 2.17 9.04 -1.90
C LEU A 41 1.88 10.36 -2.64
N CYS A 42 0.62 10.69 -2.86
CA CYS A 42 0.21 11.93 -3.54
C CYS A 42 0.73 13.17 -2.82
N LYS A 43 0.72 13.19 -1.48
CA LYS A 43 1.30 14.29 -0.70
C LYS A 43 2.81 14.43 -0.94
N ALA A 44 3.57 13.34 -0.84
CA ALA A 44 5.00 13.37 -1.07
C ALA A 44 5.35 13.78 -2.51
N TYR A 45 4.57 13.28 -3.48
CA TYR A 45 4.78 13.57 -4.88
C TYR A 45 4.53 15.04 -5.22
N THR A 46 3.46 15.65 -4.69
CA THR A 46 3.20 17.07 -4.92
C THR A 46 4.28 17.98 -4.33
N GLU A 47 4.91 17.59 -3.22
CA GLU A 47 6.08 18.31 -2.71
C GLU A 47 7.28 18.20 -3.68
N ALA A 48 7.50 17.04 -4.28
CA ALA A 48 8.53 16.88 -5.31
C ALA A 48 8.24 17.73 -6.57
N LEU A 49 6.96 17.86 -6.95
CA LEU A 49 6.54 18.76 -8.05
C LEU A 49 6.79 20.25 -7.74
N VAL A 50 6.72 20.67 -6.48
CA VAL A 50 7.15 22.02 -6.09
C VAL A 50 8.66 22.19 -6.29
N GLY A 51 9.45 21.22 -5.85
CA GLY A 51 10.90 21.21 -6.08
C GLY A 51 11.26 21.28 -7.55
N ALA A 52 10.52 20.58 -8.40
CA ALA A 52 10.65 20.60 -9.86
C ALA A 52 10.03 21.86 -10.52
N LYS A 53 9.48 22.80 -9.76
CA LYS A 53 8.82 24.04 -10.23
C LYS A 53 7.61 23.81 -11.16
N ILE A 54 6.95 22.68 -11.05
CA ILE A 54 5.75 22.30 -11.83
C ILE A 54 4.49 22.88 -11.19
N ILE A 55 4.46 22.93 -9.85
CA ILE A 55 3.38 23.57 -9.10
C ILE A 55 3.97 24.58 -8.12
N SER A 56 3.20 25.61 -7.80
CA SER A 56 3.58 26.60 -6.81
C SER A 56 3.41 26.06 -5.37
N ALA A 57 4.07 26.71 -4.42
CA ALA A 57 3.88 26.41 -2.99
C ALA A 57 2.43 26.62 -2.51
N SER A 58 1.72 27.60 -3.06
CA SER A 58 0.31 27.87 -2.74
C SER A 58 -0.62 26.78 -3.29
N GLU A 59 -0.39 26.31 -4.51
CA GLU A 59 -1.11 25.18 -5.10
C GLU A 59 -0.87 23.90 -4.29
N ASN A 60 0.37 23.62 -3.92
CA ASN A 60 0.70 22.47 -3.07
C ASN A 60 -0.02 22.56 -1.71
N LYS A 61 -0.02 23.72 -1.06
CA LYS A 61 -0.73 23.92 0.22
C LYS A 61 -2.23 23.59 0.09
N SER A 62 -2.85 24.01 -1.01
CA SER A 62 -4.25 23.67 -1.31
C SER A 62 -4.46 22.17 -1.49
N ILE A 63 -3.61 21.51 -2.28
CA ILE A 63 -3.67 20.06 -2.52
C ILE A 63 -3.47 19.30 -1.19
N GLN A 64 -2.42 19.60 -0.42
CA GLN A 64 -2.11 18.96 0.85
C GLN A 64 -3.26 19.04 1.86
N SER A 65 -3.85 20.25 2.01
CA SER A 65 -4.97 20.48 2.91
C SER A 65 -6.20 19.65 2.53
N ASN A 66 -6.51 19.55 1.22
CA ASN A 66 -7.66 18.81 0.77
C ASN A 66 -7.42 17.29 0.78
N LEU A 67 -6.20 16.80 0.48
CA LEU A 67 -5.84 15.40 0.66
C LEU A 67 -5.94 14.98 2.13
N LYS A 68 -5.56 15.85 3.08
CA LYS A 68 -5.77 15.58 4.50
C LYS A 68 -7.25 15.44 4.85
N LYS A 69 -8.10 16.36 4.38
CA LYS A 69 -9.56 16.27 4.59
C LYS A 69 -10.15 14.98 4.01
N ILE A 70 -9.70 14.57 2.81
CA ILE A 70 -10.13 13.32 2.17
C ILE A 70 -9.74 12.13 3.04
N ASN A 71 -8.50 12.09 3.55
CA ASN A 71 -8.07 11.03 4.46
C ASN A 71 -8.97 10.94 5.70
N ASP A 72 -9.22 12.09 6.34
CA ASP A 72 -10.05 12.16 7.55
C ASP A 72 -11.51 11.72 7.25
N GLU A 73 -12.04 12.08 6.08
CA GLU A 73 -13.38 11.66 5.62
C GLU A 73 -13.45 10.15 5.34
N ILE A 74 -12.38 9.55 4.78
CA ILE A 74 -12.27 8.10 4.54
C ILE A 74 -12.21 7.35 5.89
N GLU A 75 -11.33 7.76 6.80
CA GLU A 75 -11.18 7.13 8.11
C GLU A 75 -12.48 7.17 8.93
N ASN A 76 -13.28 8.21 8.77
CA ASN A 76 -14.58 8.35 9.43
C ASN A 76 -15.75 7.69 8.65
N GLY A 77 -15.49 6.97 7.56
CA GLY A 77 -16.49 6.27 6.75
C GLY A 77 -17.47 7.20 6.03
N LYS A 78 -17.10 8.47 5.82
CA LYS A 78 -17.95 9.49 5.18
C LYS A 78 -17.87 9.48 3.65
N ILE A 79 -16.91 8.76 3.08
CA ILE A 79 -16.71 8.65 1.64
C ILE A 79 -17.21 7.29 1.14
N LYS A 80 -18.04 7.35 0.10
CA LYS A 80 -18.40 6.18 -0.69
C LYS A 80 -17.60 6.21 -1.99
N PHE A 81 -16.87 5.14 -2.27
CA PHE A 81 -16.18 4.97 -3.54
C PHE A 81 -17.15 4.51 -4.63
N HIS A 82 -16.86 4.87 -5.88
CA HIS A 82 -17.70 4.62 -7.02
C HIS A 82 -16.99 3.70 -8.01
N GLU A 83 -17.68 2.64 -8.45
CA GLU A 83 -17.17 1.68 -9.42
C GLU A 83 -16.91 2.30 -10.80
N GLU A 84 -17.62 3.38 -11.16
CA GLU A 84 -17.41 4.11 -12.41
C GLU A 84 -16.01 4.75 -12.53
N TYR A 85 -15.27 4.85 -11.42
CA TYR A 85 -13.90 5.38 -11.40
C TYR A 85 -12.84 4.29 -11.35
N GLU A 86 -13.22 3.05 -11.59
CA GLU A 86 -12.33 1.91 -11.84
C GLU A 86 -11.48 1.51 -10.62
N ASP A 87 -10.65 2.40 -10.07
CA ASP A 87 -9.70 2.14 -8.98
C ASP A 87 -9.77 3.20 -7.87
N ILE A 88 -9.06 2.95 -6.76
CA ILE A 88 -8.98 3.88 -5.63
C ILE A 88 -8.31 5.19 -6.01
N HIS A 89 -7.31 5.15 -6.87
CA HIS A 89 -6.53 6.32 -7.27
C HIS A 89 -7.41 7.31 -8.04
N MET A 90 -8.21 6.82 -9.00
CA MET A 90 -9.17 7.65 -9.72
C MET A 90 -10.27 8.16 -8.80
N ASN A 91 -10.75 7.34 -7.85
CA ASN A 91 -11.71 7.79 -6.85
C ASN A 91 -11.18 8.98 -6.04
N ILE A 92 -9.93 8.91 -5.54
CA ILE A 92 -9.29 10.00 -4.79
C ILE A 92 -9.11 11.22 -5.68
N GLU A 93 -8.63 11.07 -6.92
CA GLU A 93 -8.48 12.16 -7.87
C GLU A 93 -9.81 12.87 -8.16
N MET A 94 -10.90 12.10 -8.34
CA MET A 94 -12.23 12.67 -8.61
C MET A 94 -12.84 13.35 -7.38
N ILE A 95 -12.61 12.83 -6.18
CA ILE A 95 -13.00 13.50 -4.93
C ILE A 95 -12.22 14.81 -4.77
N LEU A 96 -10.91 14.78 -5.01
CA LEU A 96 -10.06 15.96 -4.97
C LEU A 96 -10.51 16.99 -6.02
N LYS A 97 -10.85 16.56 -7.23
CA LYS A 97 -11.39 17.42 -8.29
C LYS A 97 -12.68 18.15 -7.90
N LYS A 98 -13.56 17.49 -7.15
CA LYS A 98 -14.76 18.13 -6.61
C LYS A 98 -14.43 19.23 -5.60
N LYS A 99 -13.30 19.13 -4.89
CA LYS A 99 -12.88 20.09 -3.85
C LYS A 99 -12.05 21.26 -4.40
N ILE A 100 -11.15 21.03 -5.36
CA ILE A 100 -10.19 22.04 -5.85
C ILE A 100 -10.18 22.23 -7.39
N GLY A 101 -11.15 21.67 -8.09
CA GLY A 101 -11.31 21.88 -9.53
C GLY A 101 -10.16 21.30 -10.37
N SER A 102 -9.75 22.05 -11.40
CA SER A 102 -8.69 21.62 -12.36
C SER A 102 -7.32 21.44 -11.72
N LEU A 103 -7.06 22.05 -10.57
CA LEU A 103 -5.79 21.91 -9.85
C LEU A 103 -5.50 20.46 -9.47
N SER A 104 -6.55 19.65 -9.22
CA SER A 104 -6.40 18.23 -8.90
C SER A 104 -5.63 17.45 -9.97
N GLY A 105 -5.77 17.80 -11.26
CA GLY A 105 -5.07 17.10 -12.34
C GLY A 105 -3.56 17.22 -12.29
N LYS A 106 -3.03 18.24 -11.61
CA LYS A 106 -1.58 18.42 -11.48
C LYS A 106 -0.90 17.33 -10.63
N ILE A 107 -1.63 16.63 -9.75
CA ILE A 107 -1.06 15.55 -8.91
C ILE A 107 -0.57 14.34 -9.74
N HIS A 108 -1.03 14.23 -10.98
CA HIS A 108 -0.66 13.12 -11.88
C HIS A 108 0.45 13.48 -12.87
N THR A 109 0.94 14.73 -12.85
CA THR A 109 1.96 15.20 -13.79
C THR A 109 3.26 14.42 -13.66
N GLY A 110 3.68 13.76 -14.76
CA GLY A 110 4.92 12.97 -14.83
C GLY A 110 4.92 11.64 -14.07
N LYS A 111 3.81 11.29 -13.42
CA LYS A 111 3.59 10.01 -12.73
C LYS A 111 2.79 9.07 -13.63
N SER A 112 3.02 7.79 -13.52
CA SER A 112 2.18 6.74 -14.12
C SER A 112 1.33 6.05 -13.06
N ARG A 113 0.24 5.41 -13.50
CA ARG A 113 -0.49 4.48 -12.65
C ARG A 113 0.40 3.29 -12.24
N ASN A 114 1.36 2.88 -13.09
CA ASN A 114 2.25 1.76 -12.83
C ASN A 114 3.13 1.99 -11.59
N ASP A 115 3.92 3.09 -11.56
CA ASP A 115 4.78 3.38 -10.40
C ASP A 115 3.97 3.76 -9.14
N GLN A 116 2.78 4.35 -9.31
CA GLN A 116 1.86 4.66 -8.22
C GLN A 116 1.36 3.39 -7.54
N VAL A 117 0.76 2.47 -8.28
CA VAL A 117 0.16 1.23 -7.73
C VAL A 117 1.20 0.37 -7.03
N VAL A 118 2.38 0.13 -7.64
CA VAL A 118 3.43 -0.68 -7.03
C VAL A 118 3.94 -0.04 -5.74
N THR A 119 4.11 1.29 -5.72
CA THR A 119 4.52 2.00 -4.52
C THR A 119 3.49 1.85 -3.39
N ASP A 120 2.21 2.00 -3.68
CA ASP A 120 1.14 1.88 -2.70
C ASP A 120 1.03 0.46 -2.14
N ILE A 121 1.14 -0.56 -3.01
CA ILE A 121 1.16 -1.96 -2.57
C ILE A 121 2.36 -2.22 -1.66
N LYS A 122 3.56 -1.78 -2.02
CA LYS A 122 4.76 -1.94 -1.17
C LYS A 122 4.58 -1.25 0.19
N LEU A 123 4.03 -0.05 0.24
CA LEU A 123 3.72 0.64 1.49
C LEU A 123 2.72 -0.13 2.35
N TRP A 124 1.63 -0.55 1.75
CA TRP A 124 0.57 -1.29 2.43
C TRP A 124 1.07 -2.63 2.97
N VAL A 125 1.78 -3.41 2.15
CA VAL A 125 2.38 -4.70 2.56
C VAL A 125 3.34 -4.48 3.73
N LYS A 126 4.23 -3.48 3.65
CA LYS A 126 5.19 -3.16 4.72
C LYS A 126 4.48 -2.88 6.05
N GLU A 127 3.41 -2.09 6.05
CA GLU A 127 2.64 -1.79 7.26
C GLU A 127 1.86 -3.02 7.78
N LYS A 128 1.30 -3.85 6.89
CA LYS A 128 0.64 -5.11 7.28
C LYS A 128 1.62 -6.12 7.89
N LEU A 129 2.82 -6.25 7.31
CA LEU A 129 3.87 -7.13 7.84
C LEU A 129 4.34 -6.67 9.23
N LYS A 130 4.53 -5.37 9.45
CA LYS A 130 4.85 -4.81 10.78
C LYS A 130 3.75 -5.13 11.80
N SER A 131 2.49 -4.97 11.41
CA SER A 131 1.36 -5.30 12.26
C SER A 131 1.31 -6.80 12.58
N LEU A 132 1.56 -7.66 11.59
CA LEU A 132 1.61 -9.11 11.75
C LEU A 132 2.74 -9.53 12.68
N SER A 133 3.96 -8.98 12.52
CA SER A 133 5.11 -9.24 13.41
C SER A 133 4.79 -8.92 14.87
N LYS A 134 4.08 -7.80 15.13
CA LYS A 134 3.61 -7.44 16.49
C LYS A 134 2.60 -8.45 17.05
N LYS A 135 1.65 -8.91 16.23
CA LYS A 135 0.66 -9.92 16.64
C LYS A 135 1.32 -11.25 16.96
N ILE A 136 2.31 -11.67 16.17
CA ILE A 136 3.10 -12.88 16.43
C ILE A 136 3.85 -12.74 17.75
N SER A 137 4.49 -11.60 18.03
CA SER A 137 5.15 -11.36 19.31
C SER A 137 4.19 -11.53 20.50
N ARG A 138 2.98 -10.99 20.37
CA ARG A 138 1.94 -11.15 21.42
C ARG A 138 1.54 -12.62 21.61
N LEU A 139 1.37 -13.36 20.50
CA LEU A 139 1.07 -14.79 20.57
C LEU A 139 2.20 -15.57 21.25
N GLN A 140 3.47 -15.28 20.92
CA GLN A 140 4.63 -15.87 21.58
C GLN A 140 4.61 -15.63 23.09
N THR A 141 4.34 -14.40 23.54
CA THR A 141 4.20 -14.07 24.97
C THR A 141 3.11 -14.92 25.63
N ILE A 142 1.96 -15.07 25.00
CA ILE A 142 0.84 -15.86 25.55
C ILE A 142 1.23 -17.35 25.67
N ILE A 143 1.90 -17.90 24.64
CA ILE A 143 2.38 -19.29 24.66
C ILE A 143 3.37 -19.50 25.81
N THR A 144 4.35 -18.59 25.96
CA THR A 144 5.34 -18.66 27.05
C THR A 144 4.67 -18.63 28.42
N MET A 145 3.78 -17.66 28.66
CA MET A 145 3.06 -17.54 29.93
C MET A 145 2.20 -18.80 30.24
N LYS A 146 1.64 -19.42 29.20
CA LYS A 146 0.88 -20.66 29.37
C LYS A 146 1.78 -21.85 29.61
N ALA A 147 2.94 -21.91 28.97
CA ALA A 147 3.95 -22.95 29.21
C ALA A 147 4.49 -22.90 30.64
N GLU A 148 4.85 -21.70 31.14
CA GLU A 148 5.34 -21.49 32.50
C GLU A 148 4.36 -22.01 33.56
N LYS A 149 3.05 -21.82 33.36
CA LYS A 149 1.99 -22.28 34.28
C LYS A 149 1.74 -23.80 34.25
N ASN A 150 2.33 -24.52 33.31
CA ASN A 150 2.06 -25.93 33.04
C ASN A 150 3.37 -26.74 32.90
N ILE A 151 4.44 -26.32 33.57
CA ILE A 151 5.75 -26.98 33.49
C ILE A 151 5.65 -28.44 34.00
N ASP A 152 4.91 -28.65 35.08
CA ASP A 152 4.78 -29.96 35.75
C ASP A 152 3.68 -30.86 35.18
N VAL A 153 2.93 -30.36 34.18
CA VAL A 153 1.86 -31.14 33.53
C VAL A 153 2.48 -32.09 32.51
N ILE A 154 2.46 -33.39 32.85
CA ILE A 154 2.99 -34.45 31.99
C ILE A 154 1.89 -35.01 31.09
N MET A 155 2.22 -35.25 29.83
CA MET A 155 1.33 -35.81 28.84
C MET A 155 2.08 -36.85 27.95
N PRO A 156 1.38 -37.81 27.33
CA PRO A 156 2.02 -38.69 26.35
C PRO A 156 2.40 -37.92 25.08
N GLY A 157 3.63 -38.10 24.61
CA GLY A 157 4.04 -37.75 23.27
C GLY A 157 3.61 -38.84 22.29
N PHE A 158 3.38 -38.46 21.04
CA PHE A 158 2.92 -39.39 20.00
C PHE A 158 3.83 -39.33 18.77
N THR A 159 4.11 -40.51 18.19
CA THR A 159 4.65 -40.66 16.83
C THR A 159 3.86 -41.72 16.12
N HIS A 160 3.59 -41.56 14.82
CA HIS A 160 2.83 -42.53 14.01
C HIS A 160 1.48 -42.94 14.67
N SER A 161 0.81 -42.00 15.33
CA SER A 161 -0.42 -42.24 16.11
C SER A 161 -0.29 -43.26 17.23
N GLN A 162 0.93 -43.52 17.71
CA GLN A 162 1.24 -44.43 18.83
C GLN A 162 1.86 -43.61 19.97
N ASN A 163 1.63 -44.06 21.20
CA ASN A 163 2.27 -43.49 22.38
C ASN A 163 3.79 -43.67 22.29
N ALA A 164 4.51 -42.60 22.53
CA ALA A 164 5.96 -42.56 22.58
C ALA A 164 6.45 -42.10 23.95
N GLN A 165 7.39 -41.15 24.00
CA GLN A 165 7.93 -40.68 25.26
C GLN A 165 6.95 -39.73 25.99
N PRO A 166 6.93 -39.70 27.33
CA PRO A 166 6.25 -38.67 28.10
C PRO A 166 6.95 -37.31 27.86
N ILE A 167 6.14 -36.26 27.71
CA ILE A 167 6.61 -34.88 27.55
C ILE A 167 5.83 -33.95 28.48
N SER A 168 6.35 -32.79 28.82
CA SER A 168 5.54 -31.78 29.49
C SER A 168 4.66 -31.02 28.51
N PHE A 169 3.49 -30.59 28.98
CA PHE A 169 2.62 -29.72 28.21
C PHE A 169 3.31 -28.38 27.85
N ALA A 170 4.19 -27.90 28.73
CA ALA A 170 5.04 -26.75 28.46
C ALA A 170 5.95 -26.99 27.24
N HIS A 171 6.63 -28.15 27.19
CA HIS A 171 7.48 -28.51 26.04
C HIS A 171 6.69 -28.56 24.73
N TYR A 172 5.48 -29.14 24.78
CA TYR A 172 4.57 -29.14 23.61
C TYR A 172 4.22 -27.74 23.15
N LEU A 173 3.83 -26.83 24.07
CA LEU A 173 3.51 -25.45 23.74
C LEU A 173 4.71 -24.69 23.16
N MET A 174 5.92 -24.91 23.69
CA MET A 174 7.14 -24.27 23.20
C MET A 174 7.53 -24.73 21.78
N SER A 175 7.07 -25.88 21.33
CA SER A 175 7.26 -26.26 19.92
C SER A 175 6.57 -25.29 18.95
N PHE A 176 5.36 -24.83 19.27
CA PHE A 176 4.67 -23.80 18.48
C PHE A 176 5.37 -22.44 18.58
N PHE A 177 5.90 -22.09 19.76
CA PHE A 177 6.70 -20.88 19.90
C PHE A 177 7.87 -20.84 18.90
N GLU A 178 8.62 -21.96 18.79
CA GLU A 178 9.74 -22.05 17.87
C GLU A 178 9.31 -22.01 16.38
N MET A 179 8.14 -22.58 16.04
CA MET A 179 7.58 -22.49 14.69
C MET A 179 7.32 -21.04 14.28
N ILE A 180 6.52 -20.33 15.10
CA ILE A 180 6.14 -18.94 14.80
C ILE A 180 7.30 -17.94 14.96
N LYS A 181 8.33 -18.26 15.76
CA LYS A 181 9.58 -17.49 15.84
C LYS A 181 10.31 -17.50 14.50
N ARG A 182 10.40 -18.65 13.84
CA ARG A 182 10.99 -18.72 12.50
C ARG A 182 10.20 -17.92 11.47
N ASP A 183 8.87 -17.98 11.54
CA ASP A 183 8.01 -17.18 10.64
C ASP A 183 8.15 -15.68 10.88
N LYS A 184 8.22 -15.25 12.16
CA LYS A 184 8.50 -13.86 12.51
C LYS A 184 9.85 -13.37 11.95
N ASN A 185 10.88 -14.20 12.00
CA ASN A 185 12.18 -13.86 11.43
C ASN A 185 12.09 -13.64 9.92
N ARG A 186 11.39 -14.52 9.19
CA ARG A 186 11.15 -14.37 7.74
C ARG A 186 10.41 -13.05 7.43
N ILE A 187 9.38 -12.73 8.21
CA ILE A 187 8.61 -11.48 8.07
C ILE A 187 9.52 -10.27 8.30
N ASN A 188 10.35 -10.30 9.34
CA ASN A 188 11.25 -9.18 9.64
C ASN A 188 12.29 -8.99 8.52
N GLN A 189 12.88 -10.05 8.01
CA GLN A 189 13.79 -10.00 6.87
C GLN A 189 13.12 -9.41 5.62
N LEU A 190 11.85 -9.79 5.36
CA LEU A 190 11.10 -9.21 4.25
C LEU A 190 10.90 -7.69 4.43
N ILE A 191 10.53 -7.24 5.65
CA ILE A 191 10.39 -5.81 5.96
C ILE A 191 11.71 -5.05 5.76
N GLU A 192 12.82 -5.63 6.19
CA GLU A 192 14.16 -5.07 6.07
C GLU A 192 14.59 -4.93 4.61
N ASN A 193 14.21 -5.87 3.76
CA ASN A 193 14.50 -5.84 2.32
C ASN A 193 13.61 -4.87 1.53
N MET A 194 12.46 -4.46 2.07
CA MET A 194 11.56 -3.49 1.42
C MET A 194 12.08 -2.04 1.59
N THR A 195 13.21 -1.74 0.98
CA THR A 195 13.94 -0.45 1.14
C THR A 195 13.77 0.50 -0.03
N GLU A 196 13.35 0.01 -1.20
CA GLU A 196 13.38 0.74 -2.46
C GLU A 196 12.01 1.26 -2.88
N CYS A 197 12.00 2.52 -3.35
CA CYS A 197 10.82 3.25 -3.78
C CYS A 197 10.67 3.21 -5.30
N PRO A 198 9.58 2.65 -5.82
CA PRO A 198 9.29 2.65 -7.26
C PRO A 198 8.90 4.03 -7.81
N LEU A 199 8.36 4.91 -6.97
CA LEU A 199 7.78 6.18 -7.40
C LEU A 199 8.82 7.07 -8.10
N GLY A 200 8.43 7.62 -9.24
CA GLY A 200 9.29 8.37 -10.14
C GLY A 200 9.86 7.54 -11.30
N SER A 201 9.54 6.24 -11.37
CA SER A 201 9.87 5.38 -12.51
C SER A 201 8.93 5.61 -13.70
N GLY A 202 7.82 6.33 -13.50
CA GLY A 202 6.80 6.54 -14.51
C GLY A 202 6.19 5.25 -15.00
N ALA A 203 5.85 5.17 -16.27
CA ALA A 203 5.28 3.95 -16.86
C ALA A 203 6.32 2.81 -16.92
N LEU A 204 7.59 3.14 -17.23
CA LEU A 204 8.71 2.19 -17.34
C LEU A 204 10.11 2.85 -17.41
N ALA A 205 10.21 4.16 -17.72
CA ALA A 205 11.47 4.85 -18.01
C ALA A 205 11.56 6.24 -17.35
N GLY A 206 10.77 6.52 -16.33
CA GLY A 206 10.73 7.81 -15.66
C GLY A 206 10.01 8.90 -16.45
N THR A 207 10.30 10.17 -16.14
CA THR A 207 9.86 11.33 -16.92
C THR A 207 11.07 12.15 -17.37
N ASN A 208 11.05 12.61 -18.63
CA ASN A 208 12.10 13.43 -19.23
C ASN A 208 11.69 14.91 -19.41
N PHE A 209 10.50 15.30 -18.96
CA PHE A 209 10.01 16.67 -19.11
C PHE A 209 10.50 17.60 -17.99
N PHE A 210 10.85 17.05 -16.83
CA PHE A 210 11.37 17.77 -15.68
C PHE A 210 12.05 16.79 -14.73
N GLU A 211 12.95 17.30 -13.91
CA GLU A 211 13.67 16.48 -12.93
C GLU A 211 12.91 16.39 -11.60
N ILE A 212 12.81 15.18 -11.08
CA ILE A 212 12.32 14.91 -9.73
C ILE A 212 13.48 14.36 -8.89
N ASP A 213 13.70 14.93 -7.71
CA ASP A 213 14.60 14.34 -6.73
C ASP A 213 13.98 13.05 -6.17
N ARG A 214 14.31 11.91 -6.80
CA ARG A 214 13.82 10.59 -6.43
C ARG A 214 14.34 10.14 -5.06
N VAL A 215 15.52 10.61 -4.63
CA VAL A 215 16.07 10.27 -3.32
C VAL A 215 15.26 10.94 -2.21
N LEU A 216 14.98 12.22 -2.35
CA LEU A 216 14.13 12.95 -1.42
C LEU A 216 12.71 12.39 -1.42
N LEU A 217 12.17 12.08 -2.61
CA LEU A 217 10.83 11.50 -2.76
C LEU A 217 10.72 10.15 -2.05
N ALA A 218 11.68 9.24 -2.24
CA ALA A 218 11.72 7.95 -1.56
C ALA A 218 11.67 8.10 -0.03
N LYS A 219 12.51 8.98 0.53
CA LYS A 219 12.53 9.27 1.97
C LYS A 219 11.18 9.81 2.48
N LYS A 220 10.56 10.73 1.75
CA LYS A 220 9.25 11.31 2.12
C LYS A 220 8.12 10.28 2.10
N VAL A 221 8.14 9.36 1.16
CA VAL A 221 7.19 8.25 1.07
C VAL A 221 7.42 7.21 2.16
N GLY A 222 8.65 7.05 2.65
CA GLY A 222 9.02 6.15 3.75
C GLY A 222 9.86 4.94 3.33
N PHE A 223 10.60 5.10 2.22
CA PHE A 223 11.63 4.18 1.76
C PHE A 223 13.03 4.75 2.03
N VAL A 224 14.05 3.93 1.86
CA VAL A 224 15.45 4.30 2.09
C VAL A 224 16.04 4.99 0.86
N LYS A 225 15.79 4.43 -0.32
CA LYS A 225 16.34 4.89 -1.60
C LYS A 225 15.33 4.64 -2.75
N PRO A 226 15.51 5.29 -3.91
CA PRO A 226 14.77 4.90 -5.12
C PRO A 226 15.27 3.55 -5.65
N THR A 227 14.44 2.88 -6.47
CA THR A 227 14.84 1.69 -7.23
C THR A 227 15.94 2.03 -8.25
N GLU A 228 16.82 1.07 -8.51
CA GLU A 228 17.94 1.24 -9.43
C GLU A 228 17.50 1.19 -10.91
N ASN A 229 16.60 0.28 -11.24
CA ASN A 229 16.11 0.09 -12.60
C ASN A 229 14.60 0.37 -12.69
N SER A 230 14.20 1.25 -13.60
CA SER A 230 12.80 1.69 -13.71
C SER A 230 11.86 0.64 -14.34
N LEU A 231 12.37 -0.27 -15.15
CA LEU A 231 11.59 -1.37 -15.73
C LEU A 231 11.26 -2.42 -14.66
N ASP A 232 12.27 -2.84 -13.91
CA ASP A 232 12.14 -3.74 -12.76
C ASP A 232 11.20 -3.12 -11.72
N SER A 233 11.38 -1.85 -11.43
CA SER A 233 10.67 -1.04 -10.44
C SER A 233 9.15 -1.13 -10.54
N VAL A 234 8.59 -1.17 -11.73
CA VAL A 234 7.14 -1.19 -11.98
C VAL A 234 6.57 -2.59 -12.19
N SER A 235 7.41 -3.62 -12.06
CA SER A 235 7.05 -5.03 -12.26
C SER A 235 7.39 -5.95 -11.07
N ASP A 236 8.09 -5.45 -10.07
CA ASP A 236 8.44 -6.17 -8.83
C ASP A 236 7.30 -6.21 -7.78
#